data_cd4b11014d49da4944c996895c306be2
#
_entry.id   cd4b11014d49da4944c996895c306be2
#
_cell.length_a   1.000
_cell.length_b   1.000
_cell.length_c   1.000
_cell.angle_alpha   90.00
_cell.angle_beta   90.00
_cell.angle_gamma   90.00
#
_symmetry.space_group_name_H-M   'P 1'
#
loop_
_entity.id
_entity.type
_entity.pdbx_description
1 polymer ?
#
loop_
_entity_poly.entity_id
_entity_poly.type
_entity_poly.pdbx_seq_one_letter_code
_entity_poly.pdbx_strand_id
1 'polypeptide(L)'
;RCCDINHLEKRYRSGGESSGIVSVVTDPATSSTKPRVLSCMQPTGDVHLGNYLGALQPWVAGQDRNDAFHGIVDLHALTVTDKPGVVGQAAVELAAMFFAVGLNPDVATVFLQSHVPEHNQLGWVMECTISFGELSRMTQFKDKSAKREQDFISGGLFSYPALQAADILLYDTNQVPVGDDQRQHIEIT
;
A
#
# COMPACT_ATOMS: atom_id res chain seq x y z
N ARG A 1 -0.20 -7.17 29.84
CA ARG A 1 0.10 -5.71 29.92
C ARG A 1 -0.44 -5.12 28.63
N CYS A 2 -1.51 -4.35 28.74
CA CYS A 2 -2.09 -3.59 27.62
C CYS A 2 -1.07 -2.57 27.12
N CYS A 3 -0.76 -2.59 25.80
CA CYS A 3 -0.03 -1.50 25.15
C CYS A 3 -0.94 -0.27 25.09
N ASP A 4 -0.44 0.83 25.59
CA ASP A 4 -1.10 2.12 25.64
C ASP A 4 -0.99 2.79 24.25
N ILE A 5 -2.11 2.85 23.53
CA ILE A 5 -2.19 3.35 22.14
C ILE A 5 -2.38 4.89 22.08
N ASN A 6 -2.27 5.58 23.23
CA ASN A 6 -2.69 6.99 23.35
C ASN A 6 -1.68 8.04 22.85
N HIS A 7 -0.65 7.69 22.08
CA HIS A 7 0.37 8.65 21.62
C HIS A 7 0.53 8.79 20.10
N LEU A 8 -0.51 8.52 19.30
CA LEU A 8 -0.49 8.83 17.88
C LEU A 8 -1.17 10.17 17.59
N GLU A 9 -0.47 11.28 17.86
CA GLU A 9 -0.85 12.58 17.30
C GLU A 9 -0.42 12.68 15.83
N LYS A 10 -1.40 12.53 14.92
CA LYS A 10 -1.21 12.75 13.49
C LYS A 10 -1.04 14.23 13.19
N ARG A 11 0.18 14.69 12.87
CA ARG A 11 0.40 16.03 12.30
C ARG A 11 0.41 15.96 10.78
N TYR A 12 -0.67 16.44 10.19
CA TYR A 12 -0.81 16.63 8.75
C TYR A 12 -0.15 17.96 8.32
N ARG A 13 0.85 17.93 7.44
CA ARG A 13 1.37 19.13 6.77
C ARG A 13 1.17 18.97 5.26
N SER A 14 0.29 19.81 4.70
CA SER A 14 0.20 20.03 3.26
C SER A 14 1.33 20.95 2.82
N GLY A 15 2.31 20.43 2.12
CA GLY A 15 3.32 21.24 1.43
C GLY A 15 2.92 21.43 -0.03
N GLY A 16 3.12 22.63 -0.56
CA GLY A 16 2.61 23.08 -1.85
C GLY A 16 3.15 22.35 -3.08
N GLU A 17 2.35 22.42 -4.08
CA GLU A 17 2.45 22.10 -5.52
C GLU A 17 3.76 21.48 -6.03
N SER A 18 3.75 20.17 -6.24
CA SER A 18 4.16 19.40 -7.41
C SER A 18 4.29 17.92 -7.05
N SER A 19 3.58 17.03 -7.77
CA SER A 19 3.51 15.57 -7.59
C SER A 19 3.20 15.14 -6.15
N GLY A 20 1.92 14.81 -5.88
CA GLY A 20 1.40 14.57 -4.55
C GLY A 20 2.06 13.41 -3.80
N ILE A 21 3.11 13.69 -3.06
CA ILE A 21 3.65 12.78 -2.04
C ILE A 21 2.93 13.12 -0.75
N VAL A 22 2.06 12.24 -0.29
CA VAL A 22 1.48 12.32 1.06
C VAL A 22 2.47 11.65 2.01
N SER A 23 3.07 12.43 2.91
CA SER A 23 3.98 11.92 3.93
C SER A 23 3.22 11.71 5.23
N VAL A 24 3.22 10.47 5.75
CA VAL A 24 2.84 10.18 7.12
C VAL A 24 4.09 10.39 7.96
N VAL A 25 4.09 11.40 8.82
CA VAL A 25 5.21 11.65 9.73
C VAL A 25 4.91 10.94 11.04
N THR A 26 5.58 9.81 11.29
CA THR A 26 5.67 9.20 12.61
C THR A 26 6.89 9.76 13.36
N ASP A 27 6.81 9.92 14.68
CA ASP A 27 7.93 10.40 15.50
C ASP A 27 9.13 9.44 15.42
N PRO A 28 10.38 9.94 15.31
CA PRO A 28 11.55 9.09 15.10
C PRO A 28 12.01 8.44 16.41
N ALA A 29 11.43 7.31 16.75
CA ALA A 29 11.89 6.52 17.91
C ALA A 29 12.76 5.32 17.56
N THR A 30 13.23 5.18 16.30
CA THR A 30 14.16 4.12 15.89
C THR A 30 15.21 4.63 14.91
N SER A 31 16.45 4.37 15.24
CA SER A 31 17.68 4.91 14.71
C SER A 31 18.08 4.47 13.29
N SER A 32 17.21 4.53 12.31
CA SER A 32 17.64 4.54 10.91
C SER A 32 17.83 6.00 10.50
N THR A 33 18.99 6.36 9.97
CA THR A 33 19.28 7.71 9.46
C THR A 33 18.52 7.98 8.14
N LYS A 34 17.91 6.94 7.52
CA LYS A 34 17.16 7.02 6.28
C LYS A 34 15.65 6.95 6.57
N PRO A 35 14.82 7.75 5.89
CA PRO A 35 13.38 7.63 6.02
C PRO A 35 12.89 6.29 5.48
N ARG A 36 11.97 5.64 6.20
CA ARG A 36 11.34 4.41 5.74
C ARG A 36 10.22 4.71 4.76
N VAL A 37 10.33 4.12 3.59
CA VAL A 37 9.38 4.31 2.49
C VAL A 37 8.72 2.98 2.18
N LEU A 38 7.39 2.95 2.18
CA LEU A 38 6.60 1.82 1.67
C LEU A 38 5.90 2.23 0.38
N SER A 39 6.08 1.45 -0.67
CA SER A 39 5.30 1.60 -1.89
C SER A 39 5.04 0.24 -2.52
N CYS A 40 3.78 -0.02 -2.86
CA CYS A 40 3.33 -1.33 -3.27
C CYS A 40 2.67 -1.28 -4.65
N MET A 41 2.69 -2.42 -5.35
CA MET A 41 2.01 -2.58 -6.64
C MET A 41 1.22 -3.89 -6.66
N GLN A 42 -0.01 -3.83 -7.18
CA GLN A 42 -0.84 -5.02 -7.35
C GLN A 42 -0.40 -5.78 -8.60
N PRO A 43 -0.30 -7.12 -8.55
CA PRO A 43 -0.02 -7.95 -9.71
C PRO A 43 -1.29 -8.14 -10.56
N THR A 44 -1.83 -7.05 -11.11
CA THR A 44 -3.05 -7.01 -11.94
C THR A 44 -2.77 -6.29 -13.24
N GLY A 45 -2.93 -7.01 -14.36
CA GLY A 45 -2.67 -6.47 -15.70
C GLY A 45 -1.18 -6.23 -15.99
N ASP A 46 -0.92 -5.71 -17.20
CA ASP A 46 0.43 -5.42 -17.65
C ASP A 46 0.96 -4.11 -17.06
N VAL A 47 2.25 -4.09 -16.75
CA VAL A 47 2.95 -2.86 -16.35
C VAL A 47 3.05 -1.93 -17.56
N HIS A 48 2.41 -0.78 -17.49
CA HIS A 48 2.44 0.21 -18.55
C HIS A 48 3.36 1.39 -18.22
N LEU A 49 3.59 2.27 -19.21
CA LEU A 49 4.49 3.42 -19.08
C LEU A 49 4.17 4.31 -17.86
N GLY A 50 2.88 4.46 -17.53
CA GLY A 50 2.45 5.22 -16.36
C GLY A 50 2.93 4.62 -15.04
N ASN A 51 2.90 3.28 -14.90
CA ASN A 51 3.45 2.59 -13.72
C ASN A 51 4.97 2.76 -13.65
N TYR A 52 5.65 2.68 -14.79
CA TYR A 52 7.09 2.88 -14.86
C TYR A 52 7.48 4.29 -14.40
N LEU A 53 6.90 5.32 -15.00
CA LEU A 53 7.26 6.71 -14.71
C LEU A 53 6.76 7.18 -13.33
N GLY A 54 5.58 6.71 -12.91
CA GLY A 54 4.95 7.14 -11.65
C GLY A 54 5.40 6.39 -10.41
N ALA A 55 5.93 5.17 -10.56
CA ALA A 55 6.33 4.34 -9.44
C ALA A 55 7.75 3.75 -9.60
N LEU A 56 7.98 2.90 -10.60
CA LEU A 56 9.20 2.10 -10.67
C LEU A 56 10.47 2.96 -10.84
N GLN A 57 10.44 3.98 -11.69
CA GLN A 57 11.57 4.88 -11.88
C GLN A 57 11.91 5.66 -10.60
N PRO A 58 10.95 6.28 -9.88
CA PRO A 58 11.17 6.87 -8.55
C PRO A 58 11.71 5.89 -7.51
N TRP A 59 11.25 4.63 -7.50
CA TRP A 59 11.72 3.61 -6.58
C TRP A 59 13.21 3.33 -6.78
N VAL A 60 13.61 3.06 -8.02
CA VAL A 60 15.02 2.82 -8.38
C VAL A 60 15.88 4.04 -8.06
N ALA A 61 15.42 5.24 -8.37
CA ALA A 61 16.16 6.48 -8.08
C ALA A 61 16.27 6.79 -6.58
N GLY A 62 15.33 6.27 -5.77
CA GLY A 62 15.26 6.53 -4.32
C GLY A 62 15.88 5.46 -3.44
N GLN A 63 16.12 4.23 -3.95
CA GLN A 63 16.45 3.07 -3.14
C GLN A 63 17.70 3.24 -2.24
N ASP A 64 18.73 3.94 -2.71
CA ASP A 64 19.96 4.17 -1.93
C ASP A 64 19.79 5.19 -0.80
N ARG A 65 18.77 6.06 -0.90
CA ARG A 65 18.56 7.17 0.05
C ARG A 65 17.53 6.85 1.13
N ASN A 66 16.73 5.78 0.92
CA ASN A 66 15.65 5.39 1.79
C ASN A 66 15.90 4.00 2.40
N ASP A 67 15.26 3.71 3.52
CA ASP A 67 14.97 2.36 3.98
C ASP A 67 13.70 1.90 3.24
N ALA A 68 13.91 1.35 2.04
CA ALA A 68 12.85 1.18 1.06
C ALA A 68 12.24 -0.22 1.10
N PHE A 69 10.90 -0.27 1.20
CA PHE A 69 10.07 -1.48 1.16
C PHE A 69 9.15 -1.42 -0.06
N HIS A 70 9.25 -2.41 -0.94
CA HIS A 70 8.44 -2.51 -2.16
C HIS A 70 7.66 -3.81 -2.16
N GLY A 71 6.35 -3.69 -1.94
CA GLY A 71 5.43 -4.82 -1.83
C GLY A 71 4.76 -5.17 -3.16
N ILE A 72 4.72 -6.48 -3.48
CA ILE A 72 3.80 -7.04 -4.44
C ILE A 72 2.56 -7.44 -3.65
N VAL A 73 1.47 -6.66 -3.79
CA VAL A 73 0.28 -6.79 -2.94
C VAL A 73 -0.76 -7.71 -3.60
N ASP A 74 -0.47 -8.97 -3.57
CA ASP A 74 -1.28 -10.05 -4.16
C ASP A 74 -2.60 -10.27 -3.42
N LEU A 75 -2.68 -10.01 -2.11
CA LEU A 75 -3.93 -10.06 -1.36
C LEU A 75 -4.89 -8.95 -1.79
N HIS A 76 -4.39 -7.75 -2.06
CA HIS A 76 -5.20 -6.68 -2.64
C HIS A 76 -5.71 -7.03 -4.04
N ALA A 77 -4.91 -7.74 -4.84
CA ALA A 77 -5.32 -8.18 -6.16
C ALA A 77 -6.56 -9.09 -6.13
N LEU A 78 -6.75 -9.88 -5.07
CA LEU A 78 -7.92 -10.74 -4.89
C LEU A 78 -9.25 -9.97 -4.82
N THR A 79 -9.21 -8.68 -4.46
CA THR A 79 -10.42 -7.86 -4.37
C THR A 79 -11.01 -7.50 -5.75
N VAL A 80 -10.20 -7.57 -6.80
CA VAL A 80 -10.55 -7.12 -8.16
C VAL A 80 -10.45 -8.21 -9.22
N THR A 81 -9.81 -9.35 -8.94
CA THR A 81 -9.64 -10.44 -9.90
C THR A 81 -10.78 -11.44 -9.82
N ASP A 82 -11.26 -11.89 -11.00
CA ASP A 82 -12.22 -12.99 -11.13
C ASP A 82 -11.51 -14.36 -11.24
N LYS A 83 -10.18 -14.36 -11.34
CA LYS A 83 -9.35 -15.56 -11.54
C LYS A 83 -8.21 -15.60 -10.52
N PRO A 84 -8.47 -15.94 -9.25
CA PRO A 84 -7.43 -15.93 -8.21
C PRO A 84 -6.20 -16.80 -8.54
N GLY A 85 -6.38 -17.88 -9.30
CA GLY A 85 -5.30 -18.80 -9.67
C GLY A 85 -4.20 -18.20 -10.57
N VAL A 86 -4.45 -17.03 -11.21
CA VAL A 86 -3.43 -16.35 -12.04
C VAL A 86 -2.60 -15.34 -11.25
N VAL A 87 -3.02 -14.97 -10.04
CA VAL A 87 -2.35 -13.93 -9.24
C VAL A 87 -0.91 -14.32 -8.90
N GLY A 88 -0.68 -15.60 -8.58
CA GLY A 88 0.67 -16.10 -8.25
C GLY A 88 1.65 -15.94 -9.42
N GLN A 89 1.24 -16.30 -10.65
CA GLN A 89 2.07 -16.12 -11.83
C GLN A 89 2.32 -14.63 -12.14
N ALA A 90 1.28 -13.81 -12.06
CA ALA A 90 1.39 -12.36 -12.25
C ALA A 90 2.31 -11.70 -11.20
N ALA A 91 2.32 -12.20 -9.97
CA ALA A 91 3.22 -11.73 -8.91
C ALA A 91 4.69 -12.03 -9.25
N VAL A 92 4.99 -13.21 -9.80
CA VAL A 92 6.35 -13.56 -10.25
C VAL A 92 6.79 -12.67 -11.42
N GLU A 93 5.92 -12.44 -12.38
CA GLU A 93 6.19 -11.57 -13.53
C GLU A 93 6.44 -10.11 -13.09
N LEU A 94 5.64 -9.62 -12.14
CA LEU A 94 5.83 -8.29 -11.57
C LEU A 94 7.14 -8.18 -10.78
N ALA A 95 7.52 -9.20 -10.01
CA ALA A 95 8.81 -9.26 -9.33
C ALA A 95 9.98 -9.21 -10.34
N ALA A 96 9.89 -9.98 -11.41
CA ALA A 96 10.89 -9.96 -12.48
C ALA A 96 11.01 -8.56 -13.12
N MET A 97 9.87 -7.86 -13.30
CA MET A 97 9.87 -6.49 -13.80
C MET A 97 10.55 -5.52 -12.83
N PHE A 98 10.31 -5.62 -11.52
CA PHE A 98 10.97 -4.78 -10.51
C PHE A 98 12.49 -4.88 -10.63
N PHE A 99 13.03 -6.08 -10.72
CA PHE A 99 14.47 -6.28 -10.86
C PHE A 99 15.00 -5.87 -12.25
N ALA A 100 14.23 -6.13 -13.32
CA ALA A 100 14.62 -5.74 -14.68
C ALA A 100 14.75 -4.23 -14.86
N VAL A 101 13.95 -3.42 -14.16
CA VAL A 101 14.06 -1.95 -14.21
C VAL A 101 15.16 -1.38 -13.31
N GLY A 102 15.85 -2.24 -12.51
CA GLY A 102 17.00 -1.85 -11.73
C GLY A 102 16.77 -1.76 -10.22
N LEU A 103 15.66 -2.28 -9.70
CA LEU A 103 15.50 -2.40 -8.25
C LEU A 103 16.49 -3.45 -7.72
N ASN A 104 17.32 -3.04 -6.76
CA ASN A 104 18.39 -3.88 -6.21
C ASN A 104 17.95 -4.52 -4.87
N PRO A 105 17.81 -5.86 -4.78
CA PRO A 105 17.41 -6.55 -3.56
C PRO A 105 18.44 -6.48 -2.42
N ASP A 106 19.70 -6.11 -2.71
CA ASP A 106 20.71 -5.90 -1.68
C ASP A 106 20.56 -4.54 -0.97
N VAL A 107 19.74 -3.63 -1.53
CA VAL A 107 19.57 -2.26 -1.05
C VAL A 107 18.14 -2.00 -0.59
N ALA A 108 17.15 -2.47 -1.34
CA ALA A 108 15.73 -2.31 -1.06
C ALA A 108 15.09 -3.66 -0.71
N THR A 109 14.17 -3.67 0.26
CA THR A 109 13.39 -4.86 0.59
C THR A 109 12.26 -5.03 -0.41
N VAL A 110 12.23 -6.17 -1.11
CA VAL A 110 11.11 -6.56 -1.98
C VAL A 110 10.41 -7.76 -1.35
N PHE A 111 9.10 -7.70 -1.22
CA PHE A 111 8.33 -8.77 -0.59
C PHE A 111 7.01 -9.07 -1.33
N LEU A 112 6.53 -10.29 -1.15
CA LEU A 112 5.18 -10.70 -1.54
C LEU A 112 4.28 -10.64 -0.31
N GLN A 113 3.20 -9.89 -0.37
CA GLN A 113 2.33 -9.58 0.77
C GLN A 113 1.78 -10.86 1.44
N SER A 114 1.34 -11.84 0.67
CA SER A 114 0.81 -13.10 1.21
C SER A 114 1.86 -13.95 1.94
N HIS A 115 3.16 -13.71 1.71
CA HIS A 115 4.25 -14.43 2.40
C HIS A 115 4.58 -13.82 3.78
N VAL A 116 3.97 -12.70 4.12
CA VAL A 116 4.10 -12.02 5.44
C VAL A 116 2.72 -12.06 6.11
N PRO A 117 2.39 -13.11 6.88
CA PRO A 117 1.04 -13.31 7.42
C PRO A 117 0.60 -12.20 8.38
N GLU A 118 1.53 -11.42 8.93
CA GLU A 118 1.28 -10.31 9.82
C GLU A 118 0.43 -9.21 9.17
N HIS A 119 0.48 -9.06 7.85
CA HIS A 119 -0.41 -8.15 7.10
C HIS A 119 -1.89 -8.49 7.35
N ASN A 120 -2.25 -9.77 7.25
CA ASN A 120 -3.62 -10.23 7.51
C ASN A 120 -4.00 -10.14 8.98
N GLN A 121 -3.06 -10.44 9.89
CA GLN A 121 -3.30 -10.37 11.33
C GLN A 121 -3.58 -8.94 11.77
N LEU A 122 -2.74 -7.99 11.34
CA LEU A 122 -2.95 -6.57 11.62
C LEU A 122 -4.15 -6.03 10.84
N GLY A 123 -4.38 -6.49 9.60
CA GLY A 123 -5.56 -6.17 8.78
C GLY A 123 -6.86 -6.45 9.51
N TRP A 124 -6.97 -7.62 10.16
CA TRP A 124 -8.13 -7.94 11.00
C TRP A 124 -8.31 -6.97 12.16
N VAL A 125 -7.22 -6.57 12.82
CA VAL A 125 -7.29 -5.57 13.89
C VAL A 125 -7.78 -4.22 13.34
N MET A 126 -7.29 -3.82 12.17
CA MET A 126 -7.74 -2.58 11.50
C MET A 126 -9.22 -2.65 11.11
N GLU A 127 -9.70 -3.79 10.60
CA GLU A 127 -11.13 -3.99 10.30
C GLU A 127 -12.02 -3.85 11.56
N CYS A 128 -11.52 -4.26 12.72
CA CYS A 128 -12.23 -4.12 13.99
C CYS A 128 -12.21 -2.68 14.53
N THR A 129 -11.33 -1.82 14.05
CA THR A 129 -11.18 -0.42 14.53
C THR A 129 -11.82 0.61 13.62
N ILE A 130 -11.87 0.36 12.31
CA ILE A 130 -12.50 1.26 11.35
C ILE A 130 -14.02 1.14 11.37
N SER A 131 -14.74 2.25 11.26
CA SER A 131 -16.19 2.22 11.24
C SER A 131 -16.75 1.88 9.86
N PHE A 132 -17.91 1.20 9.82
CA PHE A 132 -18.66 0.96 8.58
C PHE A 132 -18.96 2.27 7.82
N GLY A 133 -19.24 3.36 8.56
CA GLY A 133 -19.54 4.66 7.97
C GLY A 133 -18.33 5.28 7.24
N GLU A 134 -17.11 5.08 7.74
CA GLU A 134 -15.88 5.52 7.08
C GLU A 134 -15.64 4.74 5.80
N LEU A 135 -15.68 3.41 5.85
CA LEU A 135 -15.55 2.55 4.68
C LEU A 135 -16.60 2.87 3.59
N SER A 136 -17.85 3.11 3.99
CA SER A 136 -18.94 3.41 3.05
C SER A 136 -18.79 4.76 2.34
N ARG A 137 -18.01 5.69 2.89
CA ARG A 137 -17.73 7.01 2.28
C ARG A 137 -16.60 6.99 1.27
N MET A 138 -15.82 5.90 1.21
CA MET A 138 -14.68 5.77 0.30
C MET A 138 -15.11 5.90 -1.16
N THR A 139 -14.52 6.85 -1.88
CA THR A 139 -14.82 7.10 -3.29
C THR A 139 -14.42 5.91 -4.16
N GLN A 140 -13.27 5.30 -3.91
CA GLN A 140 -12.78 4.13 -4.65
C GLN A 140 -13.73 2.93 -4.55
N PHE A 141 -14.37 2.71 -3.40
CA PHE A 141 -15.40 1.67 -3.26
C PHE A 141 -16.60 1.95 -4.17
N LYS A 142 -17.09 3.21 -4.17
CA LYS A 142 -18.23 3.63 -5.00
C LYS A 142 -17.93 3.48 -6.49
N ASP A 143 -16.74 3.92 -6.92
CA ASP A 143 -16.34 3.88 -8.31
C ASP A 143 -16.12 2.46 -8.83
N LYS A 144 -15.48 1.60 -8.03
CA LYS A 144 -15.23 0.19 -8.39
C LYS A 144 -16.51 -0.64 -8.36
N SER A 145 -17.42 -0.40 -7.42
CA SER A 145 -18.69 -1.08 -7.35
C SER A 145 -19.64 -0.67 -8.50
N ALA A 146 -19.62 0.61 -8.89
CA ALA A 146 -20.44 1.11 -10.00
C ALA A 146 -19.99 0.58 -11.38
N LYS A 147 -18.71 0.24 -11.56
CA LYS A 147 -18.16 -0.30 -12.81
C LYS A 147 -18.38 -1.81 -13.00
N ARG A 148 -18.80 -2.52 -11.97
CA ARG A 148 -19.08 -3.96 -12.04
C ARG A 148 -20.54 -4.16 -12.48
N GLU A 149 -20.70 -4.71 -13.70
CA GLU A 149 -22.01 -5.13 -14.23
C GLU A 149 -22.58 -6.39 -13.53
N GLN A 150 -21.88 -6.93 -12.52
CA GLN A 150 -22.23 -8.17 -11.84
C GLN A 150 -22.81 -7.89 -10.46
N ASP A 151 -23.81 -8.69 -10.06
CA ASP A 151 -24.47 -8.66 -8.74
C ASP A 151 -23.54 -8.98 -7.56
N PHE A 152 -22.27 -9.39 -7.83
CA PHE A 152 -21.32 -9.79 -6.79
C PHE A 152 -20.27 -8.70 -6.54
N ILE A 153 -20.35 -8.10 -5.36
CA ILE A 153 -19.31 -7.22 -4.80
C ILE A 153 -18.70 -7.96 -3.60
N SER A 154 -17.40 -8.25 -3.67
CA SER A 154 -16.73 -8.96 -2.58
C SER A 154 -16.63 -8.11 -1.31
N GLY A 155 -16.72 -8.74 -0.13
CA GLY A 155 -16.46 -8.07 1.14
C GLY A 155 -15.04 -7.44 1.19
N GLY A 156 -14.05 -8.09 0.56
CA GLY A 156 -12.70 -7.56 0.44
C GLY A 156 -12.61 -6.23 -0.32
N LEU A 157 -13.48 -6.01 -1.33
CA LEU A 157 -13.53 -4.71 -2.02
C LEU A 157 -14.06 -3.59 -1.10
N PHE A 158 -14.84 -3.92 -0.08
CA PHE A 158 -15.31 -2.98 0.91
C PHE A 158 -14.27 -2.72 2.00
N SER A 159 -13.60 -3.78 2.49
CA SER A 159 -12.71 -3.70 3.66
C SER A 159 -11.22 -3.51 3.33
N TYR A 160 -10.80 -3.56 2.05
CA TYR A 160 -9.37 -3.44 1.70
C TYR A 160 -8.65 -2.19 2.25
N PRO A 161 -9.31 -1.05 2.54
CA PRO A 161 -8.62 0.07 3.17
C PRO A 161 -8.05 -0.26 4.55
N ALA A 162 -8.69 -1.19 5.28
CA ALA A 162 -8.17 -1.68 6.55
C ALA A 162 -6.88 -2.49 6.36
N LEU A 163 -6.82 -3.35 5.33
CA LEU A 163 -5.60 -4.08 4.98
C LEU A 163 -4.50 -3.13 4.51
N GLN A 164 -4.83 -2.08 3.75
CA GLN A 164 -3.85 -1.07 3.34
C GLN A 164 -3.30 -0.29 4.54
N ALA A 165 -4.13 0.05 5.52
CA ALA A 165 -3.67 0.66 6.76
C ALA A 165 -2.70 -0.28 7.51
N ALA A 166 -3.00 -1.58 7.56
CA ALA A 166 -2.13 -2.58 8.15
C ALA A 166 -0.77 -2.66 7.42
N ASP A 167 -0.77 -2.65 6.07
CA ASP A 167 0.46 -2.64 5.27
C ASP A 167 1.38 -1.48 5.66
N ILE A 168 0.81 -0.30 5.87
CA ILE A 168 1.57 0.92 6.21
C ILE A 168 2.10 0.86 7.65
N LEU A 169 1.22 0.51 8.59
CA LEU A 169 1.54 0.52 10.03
C LEU A 169 2.51 -0.60 10.42
N LEU A 170 2.45 -1.75 9.74
CA LEU A 170 3.30 -2.91 10.02
C LEU A 170 4.80 -2.58 9.92
N TYR A 171 5.17 -1.70 9.00
CA TYR A 171 6.56 -1.31 8.76
C TYR A 171 6.97 -0.01 9.44
N ASP A 172 6.13 0.58 10.28
CA ASP A 172 6.41 1.89 10.90
C ASP A 172 6.89 2.92 9.84
N THR A 173 6.08 3.07 8.80
CA THR A 173 6.44 3.78 7.57
C THR A 173 6.40 5.29 7.76
N ASN A 174 7.46 6.00 7.36
CA ASN A 174 7.52 7.46 7.41
C ASN A 174 6.90 8.12 6.15
N GLN A 175 7.00 7.45 5.00
CA GLN A 175 6.57 7.99 3.71
C GLN A 175 5.88 6.91 2.88
N VAL A 176 4.72 7.25 2.35
CA VAL A 176 3.95 6.42 1.41
C VAL A 176 3.68 7.26 0.16
N PRO A 177 4.48 7.11 -0.91
CA PRO A 177 4.22 7.81 -2.16
C PRO A 177 2.98 7.23 -2.84
N VAL A 178 1.93 8.04 -2.94
CA VAL A 178 0.64 7.66 -3.55
C VAL A 178 0.12 8.76 -4.46
N GLY A 179 -0.73 8.39 -5.41
CA GLY A 179 -1.50 9.35 -6.21
C GLY A 179 -2.62 10.01 -5.39
N ASP A 180 -3.13 11.14 -5.87
CA ASP A 180 -4.20 11.89 -5.20
C ASP A 180 -5.47 11.05 -4.96
N ASP A 181 -5.74 10.07 -5.81
CA ASP A 181 -6.85 9.13 -5.68
C ASP A 181 -6.76 8.22 -4.45
N GLN A 182 -5.56 8.07 -3.86
CA GLN A 182 -5.31 7.28 -2.65
C GLN A 182 -5.32 8.12 -1.35
N ARG A 183 -5.55 9.42 -1.45
CA ARG A 183 -5.50 10.32 -0.29
C ARG A 183 -6.42 9.88 0.85
N GLN A 184 -7.67 9.51 0.52
CA GLN A 184 -8.64 9.06 1.54
C GLN A 184 -8.19 7.79 2.28
N HIS A 185 -7.43 6.92 1.61
CA HIS A 185 -6.90 5.71 2.25
C HIS A 185 -5.82 6.04 3.28
N ILE A 186 -4.97 7.03 2.98
CA ILE A 186 -3.94 7.49 3.92
C ILE A 186 -4.58 8.22 5.12
N GLU A 187 -5.68 8.95 4.91
CA GLU A 187 -6.40 9.65 5.99
C GLU A 187 -7.06 8.68 6.99
N ILE A 188 -7.35 7.43 6.57
CA ILE A 188 -7.90 6.38 7.44
C ILE A 188 -6.80 5.70 8.26
N THR A 189 -5.56 5.64 7.73
CA THR A 189 -4.41 5.05 8.41
C THR A 189 -3.91 5.91 9.56
#